data_bde2ab897b396b9b865f6bf9c83f4d13
#
_entry.id   bde2ab897b396b9b865f6bf9c83f4d13
#
_cell.length_a   1.000
_cell.length_b   1.000
_cell.length_c   1.000
_cell.angle_alpha   90.00
_cell.angle_beta   90.00
_cell.angle_gamma   90.00
#
_symmetry.space_group_name_H-M   'P 1'
#
loop_
_entity.id
_entity.type
_entity.pdbx_description
1 polymer ?
#
loop_
_entity_poly.entity_id
_entity_poly.type
_entity_poly.pdbx_seq_one_letter_code
_entity_poly.pdbx_strand_id
1 'polypeptide(L)'
;MNPIISAASVIAAGLAIGLAAIGPGIGQGSAAAQAVEGLARQPEAEGKIRGTLLLSLAFMESLTIYGLVVALCLLFANPFTG
;
A
#
# COMPACT_ATOMS: atom_id res chain seq x y z
N MET A 1 12.30 23.97 -12.37
CA MET A 1 11.84 22.75 -13.05
C MET A 1 11.03 23.13 -14.28
N ASN A 2 11.26 22.44 -15.38
CA ASN A 2 10.49 22.61 -16.60
C ASN A 2 9.01 22.29 -16.33
N PRO A 3 8.06 23.09 -16.85
CA PRO A 3 6.63 22.80 -16.61
C PRO A 3 6.18 21.43 -17.07
N ILE A 4 6.77 20.89 -18.13
CA ILE A 4 6.42 19.55 -18.62
C ILE A 4 6.91 18.50 -17.63
N ILE A 5 8.13 18.65 -17.12
CA ILE A 5 8.67 17.73 -16.11
C ILE A 5 7.86 17.83 -14.82
N SER A 6 7.46 19.03 -14.41
CA SER A 6 6.60 19.21 -13.22
C SER A 6 5.28 18.48 -13.38
N ALA A 7 4.60 18.67 -14.50
CA ALA A 7 3.32 18.01 -14.76
C ALA A 7 3.47 16.50 -14.80
N ALA A 8 4.51 15.99 -15.49
CA ALA A 8 4.77 14.56 -15.57
C ALA A 8 5.09 13.98 -14.20
N SER A 9 5.84 14.70 -13.37
CA SER A 9 6.21 14.24 -12.03
C SER A 9 4.99 14.14 -11.11
N VAL A 10 4.08 15.11 -11.17
CA VAL A 10 2.85 15.10 -10.36
C VAL A 10 1.96 13.93 -10.78
N ILE A 11 1.77 13.73 -12.09
CA ILE A 11 0.98 12.61 -12.60
C ILE A 11 1.61 11.28 -12.22
N ALA A 12 2.92 11.16 -12.41
CA ALA A 12 3.65 9.94 -12.06
C ALA A 12 3.57 9.64 -10.55
N ALA A 13 3.65 10.68 -9.70
CA ALA A 13 3.52 10.51 -8.25
C ALA A 13 2.13 9.99 -7.88
N GLY A 14 1.08 10.56 -8.48
CA GLY A 14 -0.29 10.10 -8.26
C GLY A 14 -0.49 8.66 -8.71
N LEU A 15 0.04 8.31 -9.89
CA LEU A 15 -0.06 6.94 -10.39
C LEU A 15 0.77 5.97 -9.55
N ALA A 16 1.95 6.37 -9.09
CA ALA A 16 2.80 5.52 -8.28
C ALA A 16 2.09 5.09 -6.99
N ILE A 17 1.55 6.04 -6.23
CA ILE A 17 0.87 5.70 -4.99
C ILE A 17 -0.51 5.10 -5.24
N GLY A 18 -1.24 5.60 -6.24
CA GLY A 18 -2.58 5.12 -6.55
C GLY A 18 -2.57 3.66 -7.01
N LEU A 19 -1.71 3.31 -7.96
CA LEU A 19 -1.60 1.94 -8.45
C LEU A 19 -0.98 1.02 -7.41
N ALA A 20 0.01 1.50 -6.65
CA ALA A 20 0.63 0.72 -5.60
C ALA A 20 -0.34 0.39 -4.46
N ALA A 21 -1.41 1.17 -4.29
CA ALA A 21 -2.41 0.94 -3.25
C ALA A 21 -3.47 -0.09 -3.66
N ILE A 22 -3.66 -0.37 -4.94
CA ILE A 22 -4.71 -1.27 -5.42
C ILE A 22 -4.49 -2.70 -4.92
N GLY A 23 -3.31 -3.27 -5.16
CA GLY A 23 -2.99 -4.63 -4.75
C GLY A 23 -3.13 -4.82 -3.24
N PRO A 24 -2.38 -4.05 -2.43
CA PRO A 24 -2.50 -4.14 -0.98
C PRO A 24 -3.90 -3.85 -0.45
N GLY A 25 -4.63 -2.89 -1.06
CA GLY A 25 -6.00 -2.58 -0.66
C GLY A 25 -6.93 -3.78 -0.83
N ILE A 26 -6.87 -4.43 -1.98
CA ILE A 26 -7.66 -5.64 -2.25
C ILE A 26 -7.21 -6.78 -1.33
N GLY A 27 -5.90 -6.97 -1.20
CA GLY A 27 -5.34 -8.02 -0.37
C GLY A 27 -5.71 -7.87 1.11
N GLN A 28 -5.58 -6.66 1.65
CA GLN A 28 -5.95 -6.38 3.04
C GLN A 28 -7.44 -6.59 3.28
N GLY A 29 -8.28 -6.11 2.37
CA GLY A 29 -9.72 -6.32 2.48
C GLY A 29 -10.09 -7.78 2.46
N SER A 30 -9.53 -8.55 1.53
CA SER A 30 -9.78 -9.98 1.41
C SER A 30 -9.27 -10.74 2.63
N ALA A 31 -8.06 -10.43 3.11
CA ALA A 31 -7.50 -11.08 4.28
C ALA A 31 -8.33 -10.80 5.54
N ALA A 32 -8.79 -9.54 5.71
CA ALA A 32 -9.62 -9.18 6.84
C ALA A 32 -10.96 -9.92 6.81
N ALA A 33 -11.59 -10.03 5.65
CA ALA A 33 -12.86 -10.76 5.52
C ALA A 33 -12.68 -12.24 5.88
N GLN A 34 -11.62 -12.88 5.39
CA GLN A 34 -11.34 -14.28 5.69
C GLN A 34 -11.01 -14.49 7.17
N ALA A 35 -10.30 -13.55 7.79
CA ALA A 35 -9.98 -13.62 9.21
C ALA A 35 -11.23 -13.53 10.07
N VAL A 36 -12.15 -12.62 9.74
CA VAL A 36 -13.42 -12.48 10.46
C VAL A 36 -14.24 -13.76 10.34
N GLU A 37 -14.30 -14.34 9.16
CA GLU A 37 -15.01 -15.62 8.95
C GLU A 37 -14.36 -16.74 9.75
N GLY A 38 -13.03 -16.80 9.76
CA GLY A 38 -12.29 -17.79 10.53
C GLY A 38 -12.55 -17.68 12.03
N LEU A 39 -12.60 -16.44 12.55
CA LEU A 39 -12.93 -16.20 13.95
C LEU A 39 -14.33 -16.67 14.30
N ALA A 40 -15.29 -16.48 13.39
CA ALA A 40 -16.66 -16.93 13.61
C ALA A 40 -16.75 -18.45 13.67
N ARG A 41 -15.95 -19.15 12.87
CA ARG A 41 -15.95 -20.61 12.80
C ARG A 41 -15.10 -21.26 13.89
N GLN A 42 -13.98 -20.64 14.25
CA GLN A 42 -13.01 -21.18 15.20
C GLN A 42 -12.59 -20.11 16.19
N PRO A 43 -13.47 -19.73 17.14
CA PRO A 43 -13.13 -18.68 18.11
C PRO A 43 -11.90 -19.02 18.95
N GLU A 44 -11.61 -20.31 19.16
CA GLU A 44 -10.47 -20.77 19.94
C GLU A 44 -9.12 -20.48 19.24
N ALA A 45 -9.15 -20.22 17.93
CA ALA A 45 -7.95 -19.88 17.16
C ALA A 45 -7.71 -18.38 17.06
N GLU A 46 -8.40 -17.56 17.85
CA GLU A 46 -8.38 -16.09 17.78
C GLU A 46 -6.96 -15.53 17.79
N GLY A 47 -6.12 -15.98 18.71
CA GLY A 47 -4.74 -15.47 18.80
C GLY A 47 -3.92 -15.71 17.55
N LYS A 48 -4.01 -16.92 16.98
CA LYS A 48 -3.31 -17.27 15.74
C LYS A 48 -3.83 -16.47 14.55
N ILE A 49 -5.14 -16.37 14.42
CA ILE A 49 -5.78 -15.67 13.30
C ILE A 49 -5.40 -14.20 13.36
N ARG A 50 -5.52 -13.56 14.51
CA ARG A 50 -5.19 -12.15 14.68
C ARG A 50 -3.71 -11.88 14.40
N GLY A 51 -2.80 -12.70 14.95
CA GLY A 51 -1.37 -12.52 14.76
C GLY A 51 -0.97 -12.66 13.29
N THR A 52 -1.48 -13.67 12.61
CA THR A 52 -1.20 -13.89 11.19
C THR A 52 -1.77 -12.75 10.34
N LEU A 53 -2.98 -12.29 10.67
CA LEU A 53 -3.60 -11.18 9.95
C LEU A 53 -2.78 -9.90 10.10
N LEU A 54 -2.37 -9.54 11.32
CA LEU A 54 -1.58 -8.33 11.55
C LEU A 54 -0.26 -8.37 10.81
N LEU A 55 0.42 -9.52 10.80
CA LEU A 55 1.66 -9.67 10.06
C LEU A 55 1.45 -9.51 8.56
N SER A 56 0.40 -10.13 8.02
CA SER A 56 0.06 -10.02 6.60
C SER A 56 -0.28 -8.58 6.21
N LEU A 57 -1.06 -7.89 7.05
CA LEU A 57 -1.41 -6.49 6.79
C LEU A 57 -0.17 -5.61 6.80
N ALA A 58 0.78 -5.86 7.71
CA ALA A 58 2.02 -5.09 7.78
C ALA A 58 2.85 -5.26 6.51
N PHE A 59 2.97 -6.47 5.98
CA PHE A 59 3.71 -6.71 4.73
C PHE A 59 3.02 -6.05 3.53
N MET A 60 1.68 -6.15 3.45
CA MET A 60 0.95 -5.53 2.34
C MET A 60 1.03 -4.01 2.41
N GLU A 61 0.96 -3.42 3.60
CA GLU A 61 1.08 -1.98 3.78
C GLU A 61 2.48 -1.48 3.39
N SER A 62 3.52 -2.28 3.62
CA SER A 62 4.87 -1.93 3.21
C SER A 62 4.98 -1.70 1.71
N LEU A 63 4.25 -2.47 0.89
CA LEU A 63 4.23 -2.29 -0.56
C LEU A 63 3.66 -0.92 -0.93
N THR A 64 2.60 -0.49 -0.25
CA THR A 64 2.02 0.84 -0.46
C THR A 64 3.00 1.94 -0.04
N ILE A 65 3.72 1.73 1.05
CA ILE A 65 4.72 2.69 1.53
C ILE A 65 5.85 2.86 0.52
N TYR A 66 6.30 1.79 -0.14
CA TYR A 66 7.31 1.92 -1.20
C TYR A 66 6.79 2.79 -2.35
N GLY A 67 5.53 2.64 -2.75
CA GLY A 67 4.93 3.51 -3.75
C GLY A 67 4.86 4.96 -3.28
N LEU A 68 4.55 5.17 -2.00
CA LEU A 68 4.53 6.50 -1.39
C LEU A 68 5.92 7.15 -1.42
N VAL A 69 6.97 6.39 -1.12
CA VAL A 69 8.35 6.92 -1.16
C VAL A 69 8.70 7.39 -2.57
N VAL A 70 8.36 6.61 -3.59
CA VAL A 70 8.58 7.02 -4.98
C VAL A 70 7.80 8.29 -5.29
N ALA A 71 6.54 8.37 -4.87
CA ALA A 71 5.72 9.55 -5.08
C ALA A 71 6.32 10.80 -4.43
N LEU A 72 6.79 10.68 -3.19
CA LEU A 72 7.43 11.79 -2.48
C LEU A 72 8.73 12.23 -3.15
N CYS A 73 9.52 11.28 -3.66
CA CYS A 73 10.73 11.61 -4.42
C CYS A 73 10.40 12.41 -5.67
N LEU A 74 9.37 12.03 -6.39
CA LEU A 74 8.96 12.74 -7.60
C LEU A 74 8.43 14.14 -7.30
N LEU A 75 7.80 14.33 -6.14
CA LEU A 75 7.24 15.63 -5.77
C LEU A 75 8.28 16.57 -5.16
N PHE A 76 9.17 16.07 -4.30
CA PHE A 76 10.01 16.90 -3.44
C PHE A 76 11.52 16.70 -3.63
N ALA A 77 11.94 15.56 -4.15
CA ALA A 77 13.37 15.25 -4.31
C ALA A 77 13.64 14.67 -5.70
N ASN A 78 13.06 15.28 -6.70
CA ASN A 78 13.00 14.77 -8.06
C ASN A 78 14.40 14.72 -8.70
N PRO A 79 14.90 13.54 -9.08
CA PRO A 79 16.22 13.42 -9.71
C PRO A 79 16.25 13.92 -11.16
N PHE A 80 15.07 14.20 -11.76
CA PHE A 80 14.96 14.69 -13.12
C PHE A 80 14.93 16.20 -13.23
N THR A 81 15.04 16.92 -12.11
CA THR A 81 15.21 18.37 -12.12
C THR A 81 16.64 18.67 -12.48
N GLY A 82 16.83 19.27 -13.58
CA GLY A 82 18.14 19.59 -14.10
C GLY A 82 18.83 20.81 -13.42
#